data_d0029f1e14e03ee2eaa916ee995968a8
#
_entry.id   d0029f1e14e03ee2eaa916ee995968a8
#
_cell.length_a   1.000
_cell.length_b   1.000
_cell.length_c   1.000
_cell.angle_alpha   90.00
_cell.angle_beta   90.00
_cell.angle_gamma   90.00
#
_symmetry.space_group_name_H-M   'P 1'
#
loop_
_entity.id
_entity.type
_entity.pdbx_description
1 polymer ?
#
loop_
_entity_poly.entity_id
_entity_poly.type
_entity_poly.pdbx_seq_one_letter_code
_entity_poly.pdbx_strand_id
1 'polypeptide(L)'
;TTMGMVKLMQDAENGETANTYNVTMYGTADEITAGIANKTIDIANVPCNLASVLYNKTEGGIKILDINTLGVLYVVETGESIQSVEDLKGKTIYSTGKGTTPEFALNYILRENGIDPETDVTIEYKSEATEVAAALAEADDAIAVLPQPFVTTAMMQNDKLRIALSLTDELSLIHI
;
A
#
# COMPACT_ATOMS: atom_id res chain seq x y z
N THR A 1 -6.36 -3.12 0.72
CA THR A 1 -6.69 -4.55 0.93
C THR A 1 -8.19 -4.82 0.90
N THR A 2 -9.03 -3.98 1.50
CA THR A 2 -10.50 -4.17 1.52
C THR A 2 -11.12 -4.17 0.13
N MET A 3 -10.56 -3.47 -0.85
CA MET A 3 -11.08 -3.42 -2.22
C MET A 3 -11.23 -4.81 -2.87
N GLY A 4 -10.31 -5.73 -2.62
CA GLY A 4 -10.43 -7.10 -3.12
C GLY A 4 -11.58 -7.92 -2.51
N MET A 5 -12.18 -7.40 -1.43
CA MET A 5 -13.27 -8.06 -0.71
C MET A 5 -14.67 -7.50 -1.02
N VAL A 6 -14.76 -6.41 -1.79
CA VAL A 6 -16.03 -5.69 -2.01
C VAL A 6 -17.14 -6.61 -2.54
N LYS A 7 -16.81 -7.48 -3.49
CA LYS A 7 -17.79 -8.43 -4.04
C LYS A 7 -18.27 -9.42 -2.98
N LEU A 8 -17.37 -10.00 -2.19
CA LEU A 8 -17.73 -10.91 -1.10
C LEU A 8 -18.61 -10.21 -0.04
N MET A 9 -18.28 -8.96 0.31
CA MET A 9 -19.05 -8.17 1.26
C MET A 9 -20.48 -7.94 0.75
N GLN A 10 -20.63 -7.56 -0.53
CA GLN A 10 -21.93 -7.36 -1.16
C GLN A 10 -22.75 -8.65 -1.21
N ASP A 11 -22.12 -9.77 -1.60
CA ASP A 11 -22.82 -11.06 -1.66
C ASP A 11 -23.22 -11.54 -0.27
N ALA A 12 -22.42 -11.27 0.75
CA ALA A 12 -22.75 -11.59 2.14
C ALA A 12 -23.95 -10.77 2.65
N GLU A 13 -24.01 -9.47 2.34
CA GLU A 13 -25.17 -8.61 2.66
C GLU A 13 -26.44 -9.06 1.96
N ASN A 14 -26.34 -9.55 0.73
CA ASN A 14 -27.45 -10.09 -0.05
C ASN A 14 -27.88 -11.52 0.36
N GLY A 15 -27.11 -12.19 1.23
CA GLY A 15 -27.35 -13.60 1.58
C GLY A 15 -27.00 -14.59 0.48
N GLU A 16 -26.16 -14.21 -0.48
CA GLU A 16 -25.75 -15.04 -1.64
C GLU A 16 -24.51 -15.88 -1.37
N THR A 17 -23.93 -15.80 -0.17
CA THR A 17 -22.75 -16.55 0.24
C THR A 17 -23.13 -17.86 0.97
N ALA A 18 -22.27 -18.88 0.85
CA ALA A 18 -22.47 -20.17 1.53
C ALA A 18 -22.35 -20.08 3.05
N ASN A 19 -21.67 -19.08 3.57
CA ASN A 19 -21.46 -18.82 4.99
C ASN A 19 -21.98 -17.45 5.37
N THR A 20 -22.24 -17.21 6.66
CA THR A 20 -22.52 -15.88 7.20
C THR A 20 -21.20 -15.19 7.54
N TYR A 21 -20.97 -14.01 6.98
CA TYR A 21 -19.79 -13.20 7.25
C TYR A 21 -20.15 -11.92 8.00
N ASN A 22 -19.52 -11.71 9.15
CA ASN A 22 -19.56 -10.45 9.87
C ASN A 22 -18.29 -9.66 9.56
N VAL A 23 -18.40 -8.62 8.73
CA VAL A 23 -17.23 -7.86 8.26
C VAL A 23 -17.04 -6.63 9.16
N THR A 24 -15.81 -6.50 9.70
CA THR A 24 -15.40 -5.33 10.48
C THR A 24 -14.16 -4.71 9.82
N MET A 25 -14.16 -3.41 9.61
CA MET A 25 -13.00 -2.67 9.14
C MET A 25 -12.23 -2.07 10.32
N TYR A 26 -10.92 -2.26 10.32
CA TYR A 26 -10.01 -1.72 11.32
C TYR A 26 -9.14 -0.63 10.71
N GLY A 27 -8.78 0.38 11.49
CA GLY A 27 -7.90 1.47 11.07
C GLY A 27 -6.43 1.07 11.05
N THR A 28 -6.04 0.14 11.92
CA THR A 28 -4.65 -0.27 12.09
C THR A 28 -4.46 -1.79 11.99
N ALA A 29 -3.26 -2.20 11.59
CA ALA A 29 -2.89 -3.61 11.52
C ALA A 29 -2.73 -4.25 12.91
N ASP A 30 -2.42 -3.46 13.93
CA ASP A 30 -2.22 -3.95 15.30
C ASP A 30 -3.51 -4.49 15.92
N GLU A 31 -4.65 -3.84 15.65
CA GLU A 31 -5.96 -4.31 16.11
C GLU A 31 -6.30 -5.68 15.50
N ILE A 32 -6.00 -5.88 14.22
CA ILE A 32 -6.19 -7.16 13.54
C ILE A 32 -5.26 -8.22 14.12
N THR A 33 -4.00 -7.87 14.38
CA THR A 33 -3.01 -8.78 14.98
C THR A 33 -3.47 -9.29 16.34
N ALA A 34 -3.99 -8.40 17.18
CA ALA A 34 -4.54 -8.76 18.48
C ALA A 34 -5.77 -9.67 18.35
N GLY A 35 -6.67 -9.36 17.42
CA GLY A 35 -7.87 -10.17 17.15
C GLY A 35 -7.54 -11.60 16.68
N ILE A 36 -6.55 -11.76 15.82
CA ILE A 36 -6.09 -13.09 15.38
C ILE A 36 -5.47 -13.86 16.55
N ALA A 37 -4.60 -13.21 17.32
CA ALA A 37 -3.94 -13.86 18.48
C ALA A 37 -4.95 -14.30 19.53
N ASN A 38 -5.99 -13.52 19.78
CA ASN A 38 -7.05 -13.81 20.74
C ASN A 38 -8.16 -14.70 20.17
N LYS A 39 -8.06 -15.11 18.88
CA LYS A 39 -9.07 -15.93 18.17
C LYS A 39 -10.46 -15.28 18.12
N THR A 40 -10.53 -13.96 18.05
CA THR A 40 -11.77 -13.18 17.87
C THR A 40 -12.01 -12.81 16.41
N ILE A 41 -11.00 -13.03 15.54
CA ILE A 41 -11.07 -12.85 14.10
C ILE A 41 -10.73 -14.19 13.46
N ASP A 42 -11.65 -14.73 12.65
CA ASP A 42 -11.47 -16.00 11.95
C ASP A 42 -10.70 -15.83 10.63
N ILE A 43 -10.97 -14.75 9.89
CA ILE A 43 -10.37 -14.44 8.59
C ILE A 43 -9.99 -12.96 8.57
N ALA A 44 -8.80 -12.64 8.12
CA ALA A 44 -8.34 -11.24 8.02
C ALA A 44 -7.59 -10.96 6.73
N ASN A 45 -7.77 -9.76 6.19
CA ASN A 45 -6.92 -9.22 5.14
C ASN A 45 -5.78 -8.43 5.76
N VAL A 46 -4.57 -8.88 5.52
CA VAL A 46 -3.35 -8.24 6.04
C VAL A 46 -2.28 -8.14 4.95
N PRO A 47 -1.34 -7.20 5.05
CA PRO A 47 -0.14 -7.18 4.21
C PRO A 47 0.65 -8.49 4.32
N CYS A 48 1.28 -8.92 3.21
CA CYS A 48 2.02 -10.19 3.14
C CYS A 48 3.12 -10.32 4.21
N ASN A 49 3.85 -9.22 4.48
CA ASN A 49 4.87 -9.21 5.52
C ASN A 49 4.28 -9.43 6.91
N LEU A 50 3.11 -8.84 7.20
CA LEU A 50 2.43 -9.07 8.48
C LEU A 50 1.91 -10.50 8.58
N ALA A 51 1.39 -11.08 7.50
CA ALA A 51 1.00 -12.50 7.47
C ALA A 51 2.17 -13.41 7.84
N SER A 52 3.38 -13.14 7.32
CA SER A 52 4.59 -13.89 7.68
C SER A 52 4.94 -13.75 9.17
N VAL A 53 4.85 -12.55 9.72
CA VAL A 53 5.08 -12.30 11.16
C VAL A 53 4.06 -13.05 12.01
N LEU A 54 2.78 -13.00 11.65
CA LEU A 54 1.70 -13.71 12.34
C LEU A 54 1.89 -15.22 12.28
N TYR A 55 2.27 -15.76 11.12
CA TYR A 55 2.55 -17.19 10.97
C TYR A 55 3.64 -17.64 11.93
N ASN A 56 4.75 -16.90 12.01
CA ASN A 56 5.84 -17.22 12.93
C ASN A 56 5.43 -17.07 14.40
N LYS A 57 4.73 -15.98 14.76
CA LYS A 57 4.28 -15.75 16.15
C LYS A 57 3.25 -16.75 16.64
N THR A 58 2.45 -17.31 15.74
CA THR A 58 1.44 -18.32 16.06
C THR A 58 1.94 -19.76 15.85
N GLU A 59 3.23 -19.93 15.57
CA GLU A 59 3.85 -21.23 15.30
C GLU A 59 3.11 -22.04 14.22
N GLY A 60 2.72 -21.35 13.14
CA GLY A 60 1.94 -21.94 12.05
C GLY A 60 0.44 -22.02 12.32
N GLY A 61 -0.06 -21.31 13.33
CA GLY A 61 -1.48 -21.32 13.70
C GLY A 61 -2.41 -20.60 12.71
N ILE A 62 -1.87 -19.91 11.70
CA ILE A 62 -2.65 -19.28 10.62
C ILE A 62 -2.35 -19.96 9.28
N LYS A 63 -3.27 -19.78 8.32
CA LYS A 63 -3.10 -20.22 6.93
C LYS A 63 -3.39 -19.08 5.97
N ILE A 64 -2.61 -18.99 4.90
CA ILE A 64 -2.93 -18.12 3.77
C ILE A 64 -4.03 -18.81 2.95
N LEU A 65 -5.14 -18.12 2.77
CA LEU A 65 -6.26 -18.62 1.97
C LEU A 65 -6.15 -18.16 0.52
N ASP A 66 -5.81 -16.89 0.32
CA ASP A 66 -5.74 -16.25 -0.99
C ASP A 66 -4.83 -15.01 -0.96
N ILE A 67 -4.42 -14.56 -2.15
CA ILE A 67 -3.82 -13.26 -2.39
C ILE A 67 -4.84 -12.41 -3.14
N ASN A 68 -5.58 -11.59 -2.42
CA ASN A 68 -6.68 -10.83 -3.00
C ASN A 68 -6.26 -9.56 -3.77
N THR A 69 -5.00 -9.17 -3.70
CA THR A 69 -4.49 -7.95 -4.32
C THR A 69 -3.01 -8.12 -4.67
N LEU A 70 -2.66 -8.01 -5.95
CA LEU A 70 -1.29 -8.19 -6.43
C LEU A 70 -0.44 -6.93 -6.29
N GLY A 71 -1.03 -5.75 -6.41
CA GLY A 71 -0.35 -4.47 -6.22
C GLY A 71 -1.32 -3.30 -6.31
N VAL A 72 -1.06 -2.26 -5.51
CA VAL A 72 -1.91 -1.07 -5.44
C VAL A 72 -1.12 0.22 -5.22
N LEU A 73 0.22 0.15 -5.26
CA LEU A 73 1.10 1.26 -4.95
C LEU A 73 1.58 1.93 -6.23
N TYR A 74 1.53 3.25 -6.23
CA TYR A 74 1.92 4.08 -7.35
C TYR A 74 2.76 5.26 -6.88
N VAL A 75 3.78 5.62 -7.67
CA VAL A 75 4.40 6.94 -7.58
C VAL A 75 3.50 7.91 -8.30
N VAL A 76 3.08 8.95 -7.61
CA VAL A 76 2.28 10.05 -8.15
C VAL A 76 3.05 11.36 -8.00
N GLU A 77 2.87 12.28 -8.92
CA GLU A 77 3.47 13.60 -8.86
C GLU A 77 2.54 14.70 -9.34
N THR A 78 2.75 15.92 -8.83
CA THR A 78 2.19 17.15 -9.37
C THR A 78 3.22 17.77 -10.32
N GLY A 79 3.19 17.37 -11.59
CA GLY A 79 4.20 17.77 -12.56
C GLY A 79 4.48 16.68 -13.59
N GLU A 80 5.62 16.79 -14.28
CA GLU A 80 6.04 15.86 -15.33
C GLU A 80 7.54 15.53 -15.23
N SER A 81 8.09 15.53 -14.01
CA SER A 81 9.53 15.35 -13.78
C SER A 81 9.97 13.90 -13.71
N ILE A 82 9.04 12.98 -13.41
CA ILE A 82 9.33 11.56 -13.21
C ILE A 82 8.84 10.76 -14.43
N GLN A 83 9.78 10.25 -15.21
CA GLN A 83 9.51 9.36 -16.34
C GLN A 83 10.03 7.94 -16.09
N SER A 84 10.99 7.79 -15.16
CA SER A 84 11.62 6.54 -14.78
C SER A 84 11.98 6.56 -13.29
N VAL A 85 12.42 5.41 -12.75
CA VAL A 85 12.85 5.30 -11.34
C VAL A 85 14.06 6.19 -11.06
N GLU A 86 14.98 6.33 -12.03
CA GLU A 86 16.20 7.12 -11.90
C GLU A 86 15.92 8.61 -11.65
N ASP A 87 14.79 9.12 -12.13
CA ASP A 87 14.39 10.51 -11.94
C ASP A 87 14.02 10.83 -10.48
N LEU A 88 13.82 9.81 -9.66
CA LEU A 88 13.57 9.96 -8.22
C LEU A 88 14.83 10.40 -7.45
N LYS A 89 16.02 10.26 -8.04
CA LYS A 89 17.27 10.63 -7.38
C LYS A 89 17.31 12.13 -7.05
N GLY A 90 17.65 12.44 -5.80
CA GLY A 90 17.66 13.81 -5.27
C GLY A 90 16.29 14.38 -4.91
N LYS A 91 15.23 13.60 -5.05
CA LYS A 91 13.86 14.07 -4.77
C LYS A 91 13.42 13.79 -3.34
N THR A 92 12.40 14.57 -2.90
CA THR A 92 11.65 14.28 -1.69
C THR A 92 10.39 13.51 -2.08
N ILE A 93 10.16 12.37 -1.43
CA ILE A 93 9.05 11.46 -1.71
C ILE A 93 8.22 11.33 -0.44
N TYR A 94 6.97 11.73 -0.49
CA TYR A 94 6.02 11.49 0.60
C TYR A 94 5.50 10.06 0.55
N SER A 95 5.39 9.39 1.67
CA SER A 95 4.88 8.02 1.75
C SER A 95 4.13 7.77 3.06
N THR A 96 3.53 6.61 3.15
CA THR A 96 2.93 6.08 4.38
C THR A 96 3.47 4.70 4.69
N GLY A 97 3.13 4.17 5.85
CA GLY A 97 3.39 2.77 6.18
C GLY A 97 4.86 2.44 6.38
N LYS A 98 5.57 3.28 7.14
CA LYS A 98 6.94 2.97 7.60
C LYS A 98 6.95 1.61 8.31
N GLY A 99 7.92 0.75 7.98
CA GLY A 99 7.99 -0.63 8.46
C GLY A 99 7.02 -1.61 7.78
N THR A 100 6.37 -1.19 6.69
CA THR A 100 5.42 -2.03 5.95
C THR A 100 5.69 -2.07 4.44
N THR A 101 4.83 -2.72 3.70
CA THR A 101 5.00 -2.96 2.25
C THR A 101 5.38 -1.72 1.43
N PRO A 102 4.77 -0.53 1.62
CA PRO A 102 5.15 0.65 0.84
C PRO A 102 6.64 1.00 0.95
N GLU A 103 7.18 1.00 2.17
CA GLU A 103 8.60 1.27 2.39
C GLU A 103 9.48 0.21 1.76
N PHE A 104 9.18 -1.07 2.01
CA PHE A 104 10.02 -2.15 1.52
C PHE A 104 10.03 -2.24 0.00
N ALA A 105 8.87 -2.05 -0.65
CA ALA A 105 8.76 -2.08 -2.09
C ALA A 105 9.50 -0.90 -2.73
N LEU A 106 9.29 0.33 -2.22
CA LEU A 106 10.00 1.51 -2.73
C LEU A 106 11.52 1.38 -2.55
N ASN A 107 11.98 1.03 -1.36
CA ASN A 107 13.40 0.88 -1.07
C ASN A 107 14.05 -0.19 -1.93
N TYR A 108 13.35 -1.29 -2.20
CA TYR A 108 13.85 -2.34 -3.07
C TYR A 108 14.00 -1.84 -4.51
N ILE A 109 12.96 -1.21 -5.07
CA ILE A 109 13.00 -0.64 -6.43
C ILE A 109 14.13 0.38 -6.56
N LEU A 110 14.28 1.29 -5.61
CA LEU A 110 15.35 2.30 -5.62
C LEU A 110 16.74 1.63 -5.68
N ARG A 111 17.00 0.65 -4.81
CA ARG A 111 18.29 -0.04 -4.75
C ARG A 111 18.61 -0.80 -6.03
N GLU A 112 17.65 -1.50 -6.62
CA GLU A 112 17.84 -2.23 -7.88
C GLU A 112 18.12 -1.29 -9.07
N ASN A 113 17.71 -0.02 -8.96
CA ASN A 113 18.03 1.03 -9.93
C ASN A 113 19.24 1.89 -9.51
N GLY A 114 20.06 1.42 -8.57
CA GLY A 114 21.29 2.08 -8.17
C GLY A 114 21.11 3.37 -7.35
N ILE A 115 19.96 3.54 -6.73
CA ILE A 115 19.60 4.67 -5.88
C ILE A 115 19.60 4.20 -4.41
N ASP A 116 20.43 4.82 -3.58
CA ASP A 116 20.42 4.53 -2.15
C ASP A 116 19.26 5.29 -1.48
N PRO A 117 18.26 4.58 -0.90
CA PRO A 117 17.11 5.22 -0.28
C PRO A 117 17.45 6.05 0.96
N GLU A 118 18.66 5.90 1.53
CA GLU A 118 19.08 6.64 2.73
C GLU A 118 19.86 7.92 2.38
N THR A 119 20.50 7.98 1.21
CA THR A 119 21.40 9.09 0.84
C THR A 119 21.01 9.80 -0.45
N ASP A 120 20.40 9.10 -1.39
CA ASP A 120 20.09 9.63 -2.72
C ASP A 120 18.67 10.22 -2.84
N VAL A 121 17.78 9.93 -1.90
CA VAL A 121 16.41 10.47 -1.83
C VAL A 121 16.07 10.87 -0.40
N THR A 122 15.05 11.72 -0.23
CA THR A 122 14.48 12.00 1.08
C THR A 122 13.08 11.39 1.14
N ILE A 123 12.85 10.41 2.00
CA ILE A 123 11.52 9.80 2.16
C ILE A 123 10.88 10.32 3.45
N GLU A 124 9.81 11.09 3.29
CA GLU A 124 9.01 11.60 4.40
C GLU A 124 7.77 10.74 4.63
N TYR A 125 7.73 10.06 5.78
CA TYR A 125 6.59 9.23 6.16
C TYR A 125 5.55 10.04 6.90
N LYS A 126 4.31 10.01 6.41
CA LYS A 126 3.11 10.52 7.08
C LYS A 126 2.34 9.38 7.75
N SER A 127 1.52 9.72 8.73
CA SER A 127 0.74 8.71 9.47
C SER A 127 -0.34 8.06 8.61
N GLU A 128 -0.98 8.86 7.74
CA GLU A 128 -2.09 8.41 6.91
C GLU A 128 -1.97 8.89 5.45
N ALA A 129 -2.62 8.16 4.54
CA ALA A 129 -2.64 8.50 3.12
C ALA A 129 -3.36 9.84 2.82
N THR A 130 -4.29 10.25 3.67
CA THR A 130 -4.96 11.55 3.60
C THR A 130 -4.01 12.71 3.83
N GLU A 131 -3.03 12.57 4.73
CA GLU A 131 -1.99 13.58 4.97
C GLU A 131 -1.03 13.69 3.77
N VAL A 132 -0.73 12.55 3.13
CA VAL A 132 0.08 12.54 1.89
C VAL A 132 -0.69 13.25 0.76
N ALA A 133 -1.98 12.97 0.61
CA ALA A 133 -2.82 13.63 -0.39
C ALA A 133 -2.89 15.16 -0.15
N ALA A 134 -2.96 15.59 1.10
CA ALA A 134 -2.92 17.02 1.44
C ALA A 134 -1.56 17.65 1.07
N ALA A 135 -0.44 16.99 1.36
CA ALA A 135 0.89 17.47 0.98
C ALA A 135 1.06 17.61 -0.54
N LEU A 136 0.47 16.68 -1.32
CA LEU A 136 0.44 16.77 -2.79
C LEU A 136 -0.39 17.96 -3.30
N ALA A 137 -1.41 18.39 -2.57
CA ALA A 137 -2.24 19.52 -2.95
C ALA A 137 -1.57 20.88 -2.69
N GLU A 138 -0.62 20.93 -1.76
CA GLU A 138 0.03 22.18 -1.31
C GLU A 138 1.30 22.53 -2.10
N ALA A 139 1.91 21.58 -2.83
CA ALA A 139 3.17 21.79 -3.54
C ALA A 139 3.05 21.48 -5.04
N ASP A 140 3.64 22.36 -5.87
CA ASP A 140 3.58 22.25 -7.33
C ASP A 140 4.47 21.11 -7.92
N ASP A 141 5.46 20.63 -7.17
CA ASP A 141 6.38 19.58 -7.61
C ASP A 141 6.47 18.42 -6.60
N ALA A 142 5.35 18.11 -5.95
CA ALA A 142 5.29 17.07 -4.94
C ALA A 142 5.26 15.67 -5.57
N ILE A 143 6.03 14.76 -4.97
CA ILE A 143 6.10 13.35 -5.35
C ILE A 143 5.67 12.50 -4.15
N ALA A 144 4.82 11.51 -4.38
CA ALA A 144 4.42 10.61 -3.30
C ALA A 144 4.22 9.17 -3.76
N VAL A 145 4.32 8.25 -2.81
CA VAL A 145 3.85 6.87 -2.96
C VAL A 145 2.52 6.72 -2.25
N LEU A 146 1.49 6.44 -3.03
CA LEU A 146 0.12 6.26 -2.55
C LEU A 146 -0.49 4.94 -3.00
N PRO A 147 -1.33 4.31 -2.17
CA PRO A 147 -2.14 3.16 -2.57
C PRO A 147 -3.46 3.60 -3.23
N GLN A 148 -4.04 2.75 -4.06
CA GLN A 148 -5.45 2.85 -4.38
C GLN A 148 -6.31 2.53 -3.12
N PRO A 149 -7.44 3.23 -2.92
CA PRO A 149 -8.11 4.20 -3.80
C PRO A 149 -7.63 5.66 -3.61
N PHE A 150 -6.66 5.93 -2.73
CA PHE A 150 -6.22 7.30 -2.43
C PHE A 150 -5.63 8.02 -3.64
N VAL A 151 -4.96 7.31 -4.55
CA VAL A 151 -4.49 7.87 -5.82
C VAL A 151 -5.65 8.46 -6.60
N THR A 152 -6.71 7.67 -6.82
CA THR A 152 -7.90 8.15 -7.54
C THR A 152 -8.54 9.36 -6.85
N THR A 153 -8.69 9.29 -5.53
CA THR A 153 -9.27 10.41 -4.76
C THR A 153 -8.44 11.67 -4.86
N ALA A 154 -7.12 11.56 -4.76
CA ALA A 154 -6.20 12.70 -4.89
C ALA A 154 -6.24 13.31 -6.30
N MET A 155 -6.27 12.48 -7.35
CA MET A 155 -6.39 12.93 -8.75
C MET A 155 -7.74 13.62 -9.03
N MET A 156 -8.82 13.20 -8.37
CA MET A 156 -10.12 13.90 -8.48
C MET A 156 -10.10 15.29 -7.81
N GLN A 157 -9.20 15.53 -6.87
CA GLN A 157 -9.07 16.79 -6.15
C GLN A 157 -8.01 17.73 -6.76
N ASN A 158 -7.07 17.18 -7.52
CA ASN A 158 -5.98 17.93 -8.12
C ASN A 158 -5.72 17.44 -9.56
N ASP A 159 -6.18 18.23 -10.54
CA ASP A 159 -6.05 17.92 -11.98
C ASP A 159 -4.59 17.88 -12.48
N LYS A 160 -3.66 18.45 -11.71
CA LYS A 160 -2.22 18.41 -12.02
C LYS A 160 -1.55 17.11 -11.58
N LEU A 161 -2.23 16.31 -10.76
CA LEU A 161 -1.68 15.06 -10.24
C LEU A 161 -1.79 13.97 -11.28
N ARG A 162 -0.67 13.29 -11.55
CA ARG A 162 -0.64 12.12 -12.43
C ARG A 162 0.01 10.92 -11.75
N ILE A 163 -0.29 9.75 -12.25
CA ILE A 163 0.49 8.54 -11.95
C ILE A 163 1.76 8.60 -12.80
N ALA A 164 2.90 8.63 -12.15
CA ALA A 164 4.20 8.60 -12.81
C ALA A 164 4.69 7.15 -13.03
N LEU A 165 4.67 6.33 -11.96
CA LEU A 165 5.13 4.94 -12.02
C LEU A 165 4.16 4.02 -11.25
N SER A 166 4.07 2.76 -11.71
CA SER A 166 3.42 1.67 -10.99
C SER A 166 4.49 0.82 -10.29
N LEU A 167 4.48 0.74 -8.96
CA LEU A 167 5.46 -0.09 -8.25
C LEU A 167 5.35 -1.57 -8.62
N THR A 168 4.18 -2.02 -9.04
CA THR A 168 3.98 -3.41 -9.51
C THR A 168 4.71 -3.66 -10.82
N ASP A 169 4.64 -2.71 -11.76
CA ASP A 169 5.29 -2.83 -13.06
C ASP A 169 6.81 -2.75 -12.90
N GLU A 170 7.30 -1.81 -12.08
CA GLU A 170 8.73 -1.69 -11.78
C GLU A 170 9.30 -2.94 -11.13
N LEU A 171 8.57 -3.55 -10.17
CA LEU A 171 8.98 -4.83 -9.58
C LEU A 171 9.01 -5.97 -10.62
N SER A 172 8.09 -5.97 -11.57
CA SER A 172 8.06 -6.98 -12.63
C SER A 172 9.26 -6.86 -13.57
N LEU A 173 9.71 -5.64 -13.87
CA LEU A 173 10.88 -5.39 -14.72
C LEU A 173 12.19 -5.86 -14.07
N ILE A 174 12.29 -5.82 -12.73
CA ILE A 174 13.47 -6.26 -11.99
C ILE A 174 13.63 -7.80 -12.04
N HIS A 175 12.52 -8.54 -12.16
CA HIS A 175 12.50 -10.00 -12.09
C HIS A 175 12.43 -10.69 -13.46
N ILE A 176 12.52 -9.96 -14.55
CA ILE A 176 12.69 -10.51 -15.91
C ILE A 176 14.19 -10.61 -16.23
#